data_113ecc54138be7721b8559a081f75cbc
#
_entry.id   113ecc54138be7721b8559a081f75cbc
#
_cell.length_a   1.000
_cell.length_b   1.000
_cell.length_c   1.000
_cell.angle_alpha   90.00
_cell.angle_beta   90.00
_cell.angle_gamma   90.00
#
_symmetry.space_group_name_H-M   'P 1'
#
loop_
_entity.id
_entity.type
_entity.pdbx_description
1 polymer ?
#
loop_
_entity_poly.entity_id
_entity_poly.type
_entity_poly.pdbx_seq_one_letter_code
_entity_poly.pdbx_strand_id
1 'polypeptide(L)'
;MSKISFHEVCLLWKMEKERYVKVSTMAAYSLIIQNHLEPRFRSLDDVRQGAVQDFVDAKLSEGMGLTTVRGLLIVLKMILRFGEKRGMVGHRVIEVRFPTQRIRPQMPVLSVIEEQRMLSYLAVHRNTYNLGLQICLFTGIRIGELCALKWGDVDLEAGIIRIRRTAHRVYLIDNGPRHSELTLDYPKTANSYRDIPVIKELSIILHEYSKGLTDDIFIISGLPHPTEPQTMRNHFKQVVLSLGLSMRRFHGLRHTFATRCVESKCDYKTLSTILGHSNVSTTLNLYVHPGMEQKRRCVEEMMRSIV
;
A
#
# COMPACT_ATOMS: atom_id res chain seq x y z
N MET A 1 -16.09 3.89 -42.94
CA MET A 1 -15.83 3.13 -41.71
C MET A 1 -16.37 3.92 -40.52
N SER A 2 -17.31 3.40 -39.76
CA SER A 2 -17.80 4.06 -38.54
C SER A 2 -16.60 4.21 -37.58
N LYS A 3 -16.38 5.44 -37.08
CA LYS A 3 -15.34 5.69 -36.07
C LYS A 3 -15.70 4.90 -34.82
N ILE A 4 -14.84 3.98 -34.41
CA ILE A 4 -15.00 3.24 -33.15
C ILE A 4 -14.96 4.23 -31.97
N SER A 5 -15.91 4.11 -31.05
CA SER A 5 -16.02 4.99 -29.89
C SER A 5 -14.89 4.70 -28.87
N PHE A 6 -14.57 5.68 -28.02
CA PHE A 6 -13.58 5.47 -26.94
C PHE A 6 -14.03 4.36 -25.99
N HIS A 7 -15.33 4.27 -25.70
CA HIS A 7 -15.93 3.21 -24.90
C HIS A 7 -15.65 1.81 -25.48
N GLU A 8 -15.91 1.61 -26.78
CA GLU A 8 -15.64 0.32 -27.46
C GLU A 8 -14.14 -0.05 -27.40
N VAL A 9 -13.26 0.93 -27.60
CA VAL A 9 -11.81 0.71 -27.46
C VAL A 9 -11.46 0.29 -26.03
N CYS A 10 -12.06 0.93 -25.02
CA CYS A 10 -11.84 0.58 -23.61
C CYS A 10 -12.35 -0.85 -23.31
N LEU A 11 -13.47 -1.27 -23.87
CA LEU A 11 -13.96 -2.65 -23.73
C LEU A 11 -12.98 -3.65 -24.32
N LEU A 12 -12.56 -3.45 -25.57
CA LEU A 12 -11.58 -4.32 -26.23
C LEU A 12 -10.25 -4.38 -25.48
N TRP A 13 -9.77 -3.22 -24.98
CA TRP A 13 -8.56 -3.16 -24.17
C TRP A 13 -8.71 -3.91 -22.86
N LYS A 14 -9.85 -3.80 -22.16
CA LYS A 14 -10.11 -4.52 -20.92
C LYS A 14 -10.10 -6.03 -21.13
N MET A 15 -10.81 -6.53 -22.15
CA MET A 15 -10.85 -7.96 -22.51
C MET A 15 -9.46 -8.57 -22.78
N GLU A 16 -8.56 -7.79 -23.38
CA GLU A 16 -7.17 -8.24 -23.58
C GLU A 16 -6.37 -8.14 -22.28
N LYS A 17 -6.54 -7.04 -21.55
CA LYS A 17 -5.72 -6.72 -20.37
C LYS A 17 -6.02 -7.60 -19.16
N GLU A 18 -7.26 -8.04 -18.97
CA GLU A 18 -7.67 -8.89 -17.83
C GLU A 18 -6.92 -10.21 -17.75
N ARG A 19 -6.42 -10.72 -18.89
CA ARG A 19 -5.60 -11.95 -18.95
C ARG A 19 -4.23 -11.80 -18.29
N TYR A 20 -3.76 -10.56 -18.09
CA TYR A 20 -2.39 -10.25 -17.63
C TYR A 20 -2.34 -9.50 -16.31
N VAL A 21 -3.48 -9.15 -15.73
CA VAL A 21 -3.52 -8.38 -14.48
C VAL A 21 -4.47 -9.03 -13.47
N LYS A 22 -4.25 -8.76 -12.19
CA LYS A 22 -5.17 -9.22 -11.15
C LYS A 22 -6.53 -8.53 -11.26
N VAL A 23 -7.59 -9.20 -10.79
CA VAL A 23 -8.96 -8.66 -10.72
C VAL A 23 -8.99 -7.29 -10.04
N SER A 24 -8.28 -7.13 -8.92
CA SER A 24 -8.17 -5.84 -8.21
C SER A 24 -7.55 -4.71 -9.04
N THR A 25 -6.59 -5.04 -9.91
CA THR A 25 -5.97 -4.07 -10.82
C THR A 25 -6.92 -3.70 -11.95
N MET A 26 -7.62 -4.69 -12.51
CA MET A 26 -8.63 -4.44 -13.54
C MET A 26 -9.79 -3.61 -13.00
N ALA A 27 -10.26 -3.89 -11.79
CA ALA A 27 -11.27 -3.08 -11.10
C ALA A 27 -10.84 -1.61 -10.96
N ALA A 28 -9.59 -1.37 -10.54
CA ALA A 28 -9.05 -0.01 -10.46
C ALA A 28 -8.99 0.69 -11.83
N TYR A 29 -8.58 -0.02 -12.88
CA TYR A 29 -8.58 0.52 -14.24
C TYR A 29 -10.00 0.84 -14.72
N SER A 30 -10.96 -0.05 -14.48
CA SER A 30 -12.37 0.15 -14.85
C SER A 30 -12.97 1.38 -14.17
N LEU A 31 -12.68 1.61 -12.88
CA LEU A 31 -13.08 2.82 -12.17
C LEU A 31 -12.47 4.09 -12.78
N ILE A 32 -11.19 4.06 -13.13
CA ILE A 32 -10.51 5.18 -13.79
C ILE A 32 -11.17 5.48 -15.13
N ILE A 33 -11.40 4.47 -15.94
CA ILE A 33 -12.02 4.62 -17.26
C ILE A 33 -13.40 5.25 -17.10
N GLN A 34 -14.27 4.63 -16.30
CA GLN A 34 -15.66 5.03 -16.15
C GLN A 34 -15.84 6.41 -15.53
N ASN A 35 -15.06 6.73 -14.49
CA ASN A 35 -15.26 7.96 -13.73
C ASN A 35 -14.49 9.17 -14.31
N HIS A 36 -13.45 8.95 -15.10
CA HIS A 36 -12.56 10.03 -15.50
C HIS A 36 -12.25 10.09 -17.00
N LEU A 37 -12.12 8.95 -17.68
CA LEU A 37 -11.67 8.96 -19.08
C LEU A 37 -12.85 9.01 -20.06
N GLU A 38 -13.85 8.14 -19.94
CA GLU A 38 -15.04 8.11 -20.80
C GLU A 38 -15.86 9.41 -20.76
N PRO A 39 -16.02 10.11 -19.61
CA PRO A 39 -16.69 11.39 -19.60
C PRO A 39 -15.96 12.48 -20.40
N ARG A 40 -14.66 12.34 -20.61
CA ARG A 40 -13.80 13.36 -21.25
C ARG A 40 -13.51 13.07 -22.73
N PHE A 41 -13.29 11.80 -23.09
CA PHE A 41 -12.89 11.40 -24.44
C PHE A 41 -14.00 10.57 -25.09
N ARG A 42 -14.42 10.96 -26.29
CA ARG A 42 -15.47 10.25 -27.07
C ARG A 42 -14.88 9.28 -28.08
N SER A 43 -13.66 9.55 -28.55
CA SER A 43 -12.90 8.73 -29.49
C SER A 43 -11.41 8.79 -29.19
N LEU A 44 -10.61 7.88 -29.79
CA LEU A 44 -9.14 7.99 -29.72
C LEU A 44 -8.63 9.26 -30.40
N ASP A 45 -9.36 9.80 -31.37
CA ASP A 45 -8.99 11.03 -32.05
C ASP A 45 -9.01 12.24 -31.12
N ASP A 46 -9.76 12.21 -30.03
CA ASP A 46 -9.82 13.26 -29.02
C ASP A 46 -8.58 13.26 -28.12
N VAL A 47 -7.87 12.11 -28.05
CA VAL A 47 -6.67 11.95 -27.21
C VAL A 47 -5.47 12.58 -27.91
N ARG A 48 -5.41 13.92 -27.91
CA ARG A 48 -4.34 14.73 -28.51
C ARG A 48 -3.58 15.47 -27.41
N GLN A 49 -2.36 15.88 -27.72
CA GLN A 49 -1.44 16.59 -26.81
C GLN A 49 -2.16 17.69 -25.98
N GLY A 50 -2.82 18.65 -26.63
CA GLY A 50 -3.53 19.73 -25.93
C GLY A 50 -4.67 19.24 -25.07
N ALA A 51 -5.55 18.39 -25.61
CA ALA A 51 -6.71 17.87 -24.87
C ALA A 51 -6.33 17.04 -23.64
N VAL A 52 -5.17 16.34 -23.69
CA VAL A 52 -4.65 15.60 -22.54
C VAL A 52 -4.02 16.55 -21.51
N GLN A 53 -3.35 17.64 -21.94
CA GLN A 53 -2.86 18.67 -21.02
C GLN A 53 -4.05 19.33 -20.31
N ASP A 54 -5.08 19.78 -21.06
CA ASP A 54 -6.30 20.38 -20.49
C ASP A 54 -6.98 19.46 -19.49
N PHE A 55 -7.04 18.15 -19.78
CA PHE A 55 -7.58 17.14 -18.87
C PHE A 55 -6.79 17.08 -17.56
N VAL A 56 -5.47 17.06 -17.63
CA VAL A 56 -4.60 17.03 -16.46
C VAL A 56 -4.77 18.30 -15.63
N ASP A 57 -4.77 19.47 -16.27
CA ASP A 57 -4.90 20.77 -15.61
C ASP A 57 -6.28 20.90 -14.93
N ALA A 58 -7.35 20.45 -15.59
CA ALA A 58 -8.68 20.41 -15.01
C ALA A 58 -8.72 19.51 -13.75
N LYS A 59 -8.16 18.29 -13.82
CA LYS A 59 -8.14 17.36 -12.66
C LYS A 59 -7.33 17.90 -11.47
N LEU A 60 -6.24 18.61 -11.74
CA LEU A 60 -5.46 19.29 -10.70
C LEU A 60 -6.25 20.47 -10.09
N SER A 61 -6.95 21.25 -10.92
CA SER A 61 -7.81 22.35 -10.47
C SER A 61 -9.01 21.89 -9.65
N GLU A 62 -9.54 20.69 -9.93
CA GLU A 62 -10.56 20.01 -9.10
C GLU A 62 -9.99 19.56 -7.73
N GLY A 63 -8.71 19.80 -7.42
CA GLY A 63 -8.05 19.42 -6.15
C GLY A 63 -7.53 17.99 -6.14
N MET A 64 -7.49 17.29 -7.27
CA MET A 64 -6.96 15.93 -7.33
C MET A 64 -5.45 15.90 -7.15
N GLY A 65 -4.93 15.00 -6.32
CA GLY A 65 -3.50 14.88 -6.05
C GLY A 65 -2.70 14.46 -7.29
N LEU A 66 -1.50 15.02 -7.46
CA LEU A 66 -0.58 14.74 -8.57
C LEU A 66 -0.37 13.24 -8.86
N THR A 67 -0.21 12.42 -7.81
CA THR A 67 -0.01 10.97 -7.97
C THR A 67 -1.24 10.30 -8.58
N THR A 68 -2.44 10.74 -8.19
CA THR A 68 -3.70 10.22 -8.74
C THR A 68 -3.83 10.60 -10.20
N VAL A 69 -3.60 11.88 -10.55
CA VAL A 69 -3.67 12.36 -11.93
C VAL A 69 -2.65 11.63 -12.83
N ARG A 70 -1.44 11.38 -12.34
CA ARG A 70 -0.46 10.53 -13.04
C ARG A 70 -0.97 9.11 -13.28
N GLY A 71 -1.69 8.54 -12.29
CA GLY A 71 -2.35 7.24 -12.45
C GLY A 71 -3.40 7.22 -13.56
N LEU A 72 -4.23 8.27 -13.66
CA LEU A 72 -5.21 8.43 -14.77
C LEU A 72 -4.48 8.47 -16.13
N LEU A 73 -3.41 9.25 -16.23
CA LEU A 73 -2.64 9.39 -17.45
C LEU A 73 -1.95 8.08 -17.87
N ILE A 74 -1.48 7.26 -16.91
CA ILE A 74 -0.90 5.95 -17.22
C ILE A 74 -1.95 5.05 -17.90
N VAL A 75 -3.17 4.98 -17.36
CA VAL A 75 -4.25 4.18 -17.96
C VAL A 75 -4.62 4.70 -19.35
N LEU A 76 -4.78 6.03 -19.51
CA LEU A 76 -5.07 6.65 -20.81
C LEU A 76 -4.00 6.30 -21.84
N LYS A 77 -2.71 6.42 -21.49
CA LYS A 77 -1.60 6.07 -22.38
C LYS A 77 -1.56 4.57 -22.73
N MET A 78 -1.97 3.68 -21.81
CA MET A 78 -2.08 2.26 -22.12
C MET A 78 -3.18 1.98 -23.15
N ILE A 79 -4.34 2.63 -23.02
CA ILE A 79 -5.46 2.50 -23.98
C ILE A 79 -5.07 3.09 -25.34
N LEU A 80 -4.42 4.25 -25.36
CA LEU A 80 -3.92 4.87 -26.60
C LEU A 80 -2.95 3.95 -27.34
N ARG A 81 -1.94 3.41 -26.64
CA ARG A 81 -0.97 2.46 -27.22
C ARG A 81 -1.63 1.18 -27.74
N PHE A 82 -2.68 0.71 -27.10
CA PHE A 82 -3.46 -0.41 -27.59
C PHE A 82 -4.15 -0.08 -28.91
N GLY A 83 -4.77 1.09 -29.02
CA GLY A 83 -5.39 1.57 -30.25
C GLY A 83 -4.39 1.77 -31.40
N GLU A 84 -3.20 2.34 -31.11
CA GLU A 84 -2.09 2.48 -32.05
C GLU A 84 -1.64 1.10 -32.61
N LYS A 85 -1.41 0.14 -31.73
CA LYS A 85 -0.99 -1.23 -32.13
C LYS A 85 -2.01 -1.95 -33.01
N ARG A 86 -3.28 -1.60 -32.88
CA ARG A 86 -4.38 -2.18 -33.68
C ARG A 86 -4.73 -1.33 -34.92
N GLY A 87 -3.97 -0.28 -35.19
CA GLY A 87 -4.22 0.60 -36.34
C GLY A 87 -5.51 1.44 -36.22
N MET A 88 -6.08 1.55 -35.03
CA MET A 88 -7.30 2.34 -34.79
C MET A 88 -7.03 3.85 -34.78
N VAL A 89 -5.79 4.23 -34.51
CA VAL A 89 -5.30 5.61 -34.50
C VAL A 89 -3.81 5.62 -34.86
N GLY A 90 -3.34 6.71 -35.50
CA GLY A 90 -1.92 6.90 -35.78
C GLY A 90 -1.10 7.12 -34.51
N HIS A 91 0.19 6.81 -34.57
CA HIS A 91 1.11 7.00 -33.45
C HIS A 91 1.14 8.46 -32.98
N ARG A 92 1.08 8.65 -31.64
CA ARG A 92 1.09 9.96 -31.01
C ARG A 92 2.00 9.98 -29.78
N VAL A 93 2.84 10.98 -29.72
CA VAL A 93 3.62 11.27 -28.52
C VAL A 93 2.80 12.23 -27.66
N ILE A 94 2.47 11.81 -26.43
CA ILE A 94 1.75 12.62 -25.44
C ILE A 94 2.71 12.96 -24.30
N GLU A 95 3.19 14.19 -24.30
CA GLU A 95 4.03 14.76 -23.24
C GLU A 95 3.19 15.70 -22.38
N VAL A 96 3.10 15.42 -21.09
CA VAL A 96 2.32 16.22 -20.16
C VAL A 96 3.24 16.92 -19.18
N ARG A 97 3.02 18.23 -19.02
CA ARG A 97 3.70 19.04 -18.03
C ARG A 97 2.94 18.97 -16.71
N PHE A 98 3.67 18.75 -15.64
CA PHE A 98 3.13 18.80 -14.28
C PHE A 98 3.76 19.97 -13.52
N PRO A 99 3.02 20.59 -12.59
CA PRO A 99 3.61 21.59 -11.72
C PRO A 99 4.75 20.98 -10.90
N THR A 100 5.78 21.78 -10.65
CA THR A 100 6.92 21.38 -9.82
C THR A 100 6.42 21.03 -8.41
N GLN A 101 6.67 19.81 -7.98
CA GLN A 101 6.24 19.35 -6.66
C GLN A 101 7.15 19.99 -5.60
N ARG A 102 6.64 20.94 -4.85
CA ARG A 102 7.32 21.40 -3.63
C ARG A 102 7.35 20.25 -2.63
N ILE A 103 8.50 20.03 -2.01
CA ILE A 103 8.86 19.03 -0.99
C ILE A 103 7.72 18.10 -0.56
N ARG A 104 7.88 16.80 -0.77
CA ARG A 104 6.91 15.80 -0.24
C ARG A 104 6.90 15.93 1.29
N PRO A 105 5.74 16.17 1.92
CA PRO A 105 5.68 16.12 3.37
C PRO A 105 6.11 14.71 3.82
N GLN A 106 7.01 14.65 4.79
CA GLN A 106 7.39 13.37 5.40
C GLN A 106 6.15 12.70 5.97
N MET A 107 6.05 11.39 5.80
CA MET A 107 4.96 10.62 6.40
C MET A 107 5.09 10.71 7.94
N PRO A 108 4.05 11.15 8.64
CA PRO A 108 4.12 11.27 10.08
C PRO A 108 4.30 9.90 10.73
N VAL A 109 5.33 9.78 11.55
CA VAL A 109 5.61 8.61 12.40
C VAL A 109 5.27 8.96 13.86
N LEU A 110 4.99 7.96 14.69
CA LEU A 110 4.85 8.18 16.12
C LEU A 110 6.22 8.57 16.71
N SER A 111 6.27 9.57 17.56
CA SER A 111 7.44 9.79 18.41
C SER A 111 7.61 8.62 19.39
N VAL A 112 8.77 8.47 20.01
CA VAL A 112 9.01 7.40 21.00
C VAL A 112 7.98 7.47 22.13
N ILE A 113 7.69 8.67 22.63
CA ILE A 113 6.71 8.89 23.70
C ILE A 113 5.30 8.50 23.27
N GLU A 114 4.89 8.88 22.06
CA GLU A 114 3.57 8.52 21.50
C GLU A 114 3.44 7.01 21.31
N GLU A 115 4.50 6.36 20.85
CA GLU A 115 4.56 4.91 20.66
C GLU A 115 4.46 4.16 21.99
N GLN A 116 5.19 4.59 23.02
CA GLN A 116 5.10 4.05 24.38
C GLN A 116 3.71 4.23 24.98
N ARG A 117 3.10 5.40 24.83
CA ARG A 117 1.71 5.65 25.26
C ARG A 117 0.73 4.74 24.56
N MET A 118 0.90 4.52 23.26
CA MET A 118 0.06 3.61 22.50
C MET A 118 0.24 2.16 22.97
N LEU A 119 1.47 1.66 23.11
CA LEU A 119 1.73 0.31 23.61
C LEU A 119 1.14 0.08 25.00
N SER A 120 1.28 1.04 25.93
CA SER A 120 0.68 0.98 27.25
C SER A 120 -0.85 0.91 27.20
N TYR A 121 -1.47 1.72 26.35
CA TYR A 121 -2.93 1.68 26.14
C TYR A 121 -3.39 0.32 25.60
N LEU A 122 -2.69 -0.21 24.57
CA LEU A 122 -3.03 -1.49 23.95
C LEU A 122 -2.85 -2.68 24.91
N ALA A 123 -1.89 -2.60 25.83
CA ALA A 123 -1.67 -3.64 26.85
C ALA A 123 -2.79 -3.70 27.88
N VAL A 124 -3.38 -2.54 28.26
CA VAL A 124 -4.48 -2.44 29.22
C VAL A 124 -5.82 -2.78 28.56
N HIS A 125 -6.09 -2.29 27.36
CA HIS A 125 -7.36 -2.48 26.66
C HIS A 125 -7.31 -3.70 25.74
N ARG A 126 -7.34 -4.90 26.31
CA ARG A 126 -7.09 -6.16 25.60
C ARG A 126 -8.27 -6.58 24.71
N ASN A 127 -8.05 -6.66 23.41
CA ASN A 127 -8.92 -7.26 22.40
C ASN A 127 -8.11 -7.60 21.14
N THR A 128 -8.69 -8.36 20.20
CA THR A 128 -7.99 -8.83 18.99
C THR A 128 -7.59 -7.69 18.06
N TYR A 129 -8.34 -6.59 17.99
CA TYR A 129 -7.98 -5.42 17.19
C TYR A 129 -6.77 -4.70 17.76
N ASN A 130 -6.70 -4.56 19.09
CA ASN A 130 -5.53 -3.99 19.77
C ASN A 130 -4.30 -4.90 19.64
N LEU A 131 -4.48 -6.23 19.70
CA LEU A 131 -3.44 -7.19 19.35
C LEU A 131 -2.92 -6.93 17.93
N GLY A 132 -3.81 -6.69 16.97
CA GLY A 132 -3.43 -6.35 15.59
C GLY A 132 -2.57 -5.09 15.49
N LEU A 133 -2.86 -4.04 16.28
CA LEU A 133 -2.04 -2.84 16.32
C LEU A 133 -0.66 -3.11 16.92
N GLN A 134 -0.58 -3.94 17.97
CA GLN A 134 0.70 -4.38 18.55
C GLN A 134 1.53 -5.17 17.54
N ILE A 135 0.91 -6.14 16.85
CA ILE A 135 1.58 -6.88 15.77
C ILE A 135 2.16 -5.92 14.73
N CYS A 136 1.40 -4.90 14.29
CA CYS A 136 1.91 -3.92 13.31
C CYS A 136 3.07 -3.08 13.86
N LEU A 137 3.04 -2.68 15.12
CA LEU A 137 4.13 -1.90 15.75
C LEU A 137 5.41 -2.72 15.87
N PHE A 138 5.31 -4.02 16.17
CA PHE A 138 6.46 -4.90 16.37
C PHE A 138 7.01 -5.55 15.09
N THR A 139 6.24 -5.55 13.98
CA THR A 139 6.61 -6.28 12.76
C THR A 139 6.59 -5.43 11.49
N GLY A 140 5.94 -4.29 11.52
CA GLY A 140 5.77 -3.43 10.34
C GLY A 140 4.96 -4.05 9.20
N ILE A 141 4.15 -5.10 9.42
CA ILE A 141 3.33 -5.72 8.37
C ILE A 141 2.28 -4.75 7.79
N ARG A 142 1.84 -5.02 6.57
CA ARG A 142 0.79 -4.21 5.92
C ARG A 142 -0.59 -4.56 6.49
N ILE A 143 -1.51 -3.59 6.51
CA ILE A 143 -2.88 -3.81 7.02
C ILE A 143 -3.59 -4.99 6.36
N GLY A 144 -3.41 -5.20 5.05
CA GLY A 144 -4.01 -6.33 4.35
C GLY A 144 -3.38 -7.67 4.75
N GLU A 145 -2.08 -7.69 5.04
CA GLU A 145 -1.37 -8.86 5.57
C GLU A 145 -1.85 -9.18 6.98
N LEU A 146 -1.97 -8.17 7.84
CA LEU A 146 -2.54 -8.30 9.19
C LEU A 146 -3.95 -8.89 9.17
N CYS A 147 -4.85 -8.33 8.36
CA CYS A 147 -6.24 -8.79 8.27
C CYS A 147 -6.38 -10.23 7.73
N ALA A 148 -5.36 -10.71 7.01
CA ALA A 148 -5.30 -12.06 6.44
C ALA A 148 -4.48 -13.05 7.28
N LEU A 149 -3.94 -12.62 8.43
CA LEU A 149 -3.09 -13.46 9.29
C LEU A 149 -3.92 -14.43 10.09
N LYS A 150 -3.56 -15.71 10.01
CA LYS A 150 -4.17 -16.83 10.78
C LYS A 150 -3.24 -17.27 11.91
N TRP A 151 -3.78 -17.98 12.87
CA TRP A 151 -2.97 -18.58 13.93
C TRP A 151 -1.97 -19.61 13.39
N GLY A 152 -2.31 -20.39 12.37
CA GLY A 152 -1.38 -21.31 11.71
C GLY A 152 -0.22 -20.64 10.94
N ASP A 153 -0.24 -19.30 10.79
CA ASP A 153 0.89 -18.55 10.26
C ASP A 153 1.89 -18.14 11.35
N VAL A 154 1.55 -18.32 12.64
CA VAL A 154 2.39 -17.96 13.79
C VAL A 154 3.01 -19.22 14.37
N ASP A 155 4.31 -19.31 14.26
CA ASP A 155 5.09 -20.39 14.83
C ASP A 155 5.87 -19.85 16.04
N LEU A 156 5.33 -20.09 17.23
CA LEU A 156 5.90 -19.57 18.47
C LEU A 156 7.15 -20.36 18.92
N GLU A 157 7.31 -21.61 18.47
CA GLU A 157 8.51 -22.41 18.74
C GLU A 157 9.68 -21.92 17.90
N ALA A 158 9.46 -21.73 16.59
CA ALA A 158 10.46 -21.14 15.70
C ALA A 158 10.61 -19.62 15.89
N GLY A 159 9.71 -18.95 16.61
CA GLY A 159 9.71 -17.50 16.82
C GLY A 159 9.50 -16.70 15.53
N ILE A 160 8.57 -17.11 14.66
CA ILE A 160 8.32 -16.47 13.38
C ILE A 160 6.83 -16.27 13.06
N ILE A 161 6.54 -15.23 12.30
CA ILE A 161 5.24 -15.02 11.63
C ILE A 161 5.45 -15.16 10.14
N ARG A 162 4.69 -16.06 9.50
CA ARG A 162 4.74 -16.32 8.05
C ARG A 162 3.72 -15.46 7.31
N ILE A 163 4.20 -14.52 6.49
CA ILE A 163 3.31 -13.70 5.64
C ILE A 163 3.04 -14.45 4.34
N ARG A 164 1.81 -14.95 4.20
CA ARG A 164 1.39 -15.81 3.09
C ARG A 164 0.21 -15.26 2.27
N ARG A 165 -0.55 -14.31 2.83
CA ARG A 165 -1.82 -13.80 2.26
C ARG A 165 -1.97 -12.31 2.52
N THR A 166 -2.87 -11.69 1.76
CA THR A 166 -3.32 -10.31 1.99
C THR A 166 -4.81 -10.19 1.73
N ALA A 167 -5.53 -9.52 2.62
CA ALA A 167 -6.95 -9.21 2.47
C ALA A 167 -7.11 -7.80 1.91
N HIS A 168 -7.98 -7.64 0.92
CA HIS A 168 -8.35 -6.34 0.39
C HIS A 168 -9.74 -6.37 -0.23
N ARG A 169 -10.41 -5.21 -0.26
CA ARG A 169 -11.71 -5.08 -0.88
C ARG A 169 -11.55 -4.77 -2.35
N VAL A 170 -12.22 -5.55 -3.20
CA VAL A 170 -12.27 -5.36 -4.65
C VAL A 170 -13.64 -4.82 -5.02
N TYR A 171 -13.68 -3.76 -5.80
CA TYR A 171 -14.91 -3.26 -6.40
C TYR A 171 -15.07 -3.91 -7.75
N LEU A 172 -16.10 -4.74 -7.90
CA LEU A 172 -16.43 -5.41 -9.15
C LEU A 172 -17.39 -4.51 -9.94
N ILE A 173 -17.02 -4.23 -11.18
CA ILE A 173 -17.79 -3.42 -12.11
C ILE A 173 -18.15 -4.32 -13.29
N ASP A 174 -19.15 -5.14 -13.05
CA ASP A 174 -19.80 -5.94 -14.09
C ASP A 174 -20.94 -5.13 -14.73
N ASN A 175 -21.64 -5.71 -15.68
CA ASN A 175 -22.84 -5.10 -16.29
C ASN A 175 -24.04 -5.02 -15.32
N GLY A 176 -23.84 -5.32 -14.04
CA GLY A 176 -24.80 -5.26 -12.94
C GLY A 176 -24.57 -4.10 -11.96
N PRO A 177 -25.29 -4.07 -10.83
CA PRO A 177 -25.11 -3.06 -9.80
C PRO A 177 -23.69 -3.18 -9.21
N ARG A 178 -23.06 -2.02 -8.95
CA ARG A 178 -21.73 -1.96 -8.31
C ARG A 178 -21.75 -2.71 -6.99
N HIS A 179 -20.94 -3.73 -6.88
CA HIS A 179 -20.75 -4.45 -5.64
C HIS A 179 -19.24 -4.54 -5.29
N SER A 180 -18.95 -4.89 -4.07
CA SER A 180 -17.57 -5.07 -3.63
C SER A 180 -17.49 -6.26 -2.69
N GLU A 181 -16.40 -7.00 -2.80
CA GLU A 181 -16.16 -8.16 -1.96
C GLU A 181 -14.79 -8.09 -1.28
N LEU A 182 -14.68 -8.73 -0.12
CA LEU A 182 -13.42 -8.92 0.56
C LEU A 182 -12.72 -10.15 -0.03
N THR A 183 -11.58 -9.91 -0.66
CA THR A 183 -10.83 -10.95 -1.35
C THR A 183 -9.53 -11.25 -0.61
N LEU A 184 -9.18 -12.53 -0.51
CA LEU A 184 -7.87 -12.99 -0.08
C LEU A 184 -7.00 -13.25 -1.30
N ASP A 185 -5.92 -12.49 -1.42
CA ASP A 185 -4.92 -12.69 -2.47
C ASP A 185 -3.63 -13.28 -1.90
N TYR A 186 -2.97 -14.10 -2.72
CA TYR A 186 -1.59 -14.48 -2.49
C TYR A 186 -0.65 -13.36 -2.96
N PRO A 187 0.49 -13.18 -2.30
CA PRO A 187 1.48 -12.18 -2.68
C PRO A 187 1.90 -12.31 -4.15
N LYS A 188 2.14 -11.16 -4.80
CA LYS A 188 2.46 -11.11 -6.25
C LYS A 188 3.90 -11.51 -6.57
N THR A 189 4.81 -11.41 -5.61
CA THR A 189 6.26 -11.62 -5.81
C THR A 189 6.82 -12.51 -4.72
N ALA A 190 7.89 -13.24 -5.02
CA ALA A 190 8.61 -14.07 -4.04
C ALA A 190 8.99 -13.27 -2.79
N ASN A 191 9.40 -12.02 -2.93
CA ASN A 191 9.78 -11.13 -1.81
C ASN A 191 8.60 -10.75 -0.90
N SER A 192 7.37 -11.00 -1.32
CA SER A 192 6.18 -10.74 -0.49
C SER A 192 5.85 -11.94 0.40
N TYR A 193 6.33 -13.15 0.05
CA TYR A 193 6.38 -14.29 0.95
C TYR A 193 7.60 -14.11 1.83
N ARG A 194 7.38 -13.96 3.12
CA ARG A 194 8.48 -13.74 4.07
C ARG A 194 8.10 -14.22 5.45
N ASP A 195 9.12 -14.54 6.20
CA ASP A 195 9.02 -14.87 7.60
C ASP A 195 9.57 -13.68 8.40
N ILE A 196 8.83 -13.25 9.41
CA ILE A 196 9.18 -12.12 10.25
C ILE A 196 9.50 -12.68 11.64
N PRO A 197 10.67 -12.35 12.22
CA PRO A 197 11.02 -12.81 13.56
C PRO A 197 10.08 -12.18 14.59
N VAL A 198 9.67 -12.97 15.58
CA VAL A 198 8.84 -12.58 16.71
C VAL A 198 9.74 -12.32 17.91
N ILE A 199 9.74 -11.09 18.40
CA ILE A 199 10.47 -10.76 19.63
C ILE A 199 9.75 -11.32 20.86
N LYS A 200 10.48 -11.49 21.97
CA LYS A 200 9.98 -12.12 23.20
C LYS A 200 8.69 -11.47 23.71
N GLU A 201 8.62 -10.15 23.70
CA GLU A 201 7.47 -9.38 24.18
C GLU A 201 6.20 -9.69 23.36
N LEU A 202 6.33 -9.75 22.03
CA LEU A 202 5.23 -10.12 21.15
C LEU A 202 4.88 -11.60 21.28
N SER A 203 5.84 -12.49 21.47
CA SER A 203 5.62 -13.93 21.67
C SER A 203 4.76 -14.22 22.90
N ILE A 204 5.02 -13.54 24.02
CA ILE A 204 4.22 -13.67 25.24
C ILE A 204 2.77 -13.26 24.97
N ILE A 205 2.55 -12.14 24.31
CA ILE A 205 1.22 -11.64 23.97
C ILE A 205 0.49 -12.62 23.06
N LEU A 206 1.14 -13.07 21.98
CA LEU A 206 0.56 -14.01 21.02
C LEU A 206 0.19 -15.35 21.69
N HIS A 207 1.07 -15.85 22.56
CA HIS A 207 0.79 -17.10 23.31
C HIS A 207 -0.46 -17.01 24.17
N GLU A 208 -0.71 -15.87 24.81
CA GLU A 208 -1.92 -15.69 25.63
C GLU A 208 -3.19 -15.66 24.76
N TYR A 209 -3.14 -15.04 23.59
CA TYR A 209 -4.30 -14.95 22.69
C TYR A 209 -4.57 -16.22 21.88
N SER A 210 -3.57 -17.09 21.67
CA SER A 210 -3.72 -18.32 20.87
C SER A 210 -4.40 -19.46 21.59
N LYS A 211 -4.55 -19.40 22.92
CA LYS A 211 -5.06 -20.51 23.73
C LYS A 211 -6.45 -20.96 23.28
N GLY A 212 -6.57 -22.25 22.93
CA GLY A 212 -7.84 -22.89 22.54
C GLY A 212 -8.30 -22.54 21.11
N LEU A 213 -7.45 -21.89 20.29
CA LEU A 213 -7.76 -21.55 18.90
C LEU A 213 -7.06 -22.51 17.94
N THR A 214 -7.70 -22.78 16.81
CA THR A 214 -7.17 -23.62 15.74
C THR A 214 -6.46 -22.80 14.67
N ASP A 215 -5.62 -23.45 13.89
CA ASP A 215 -4.76 -22.84 12.87
C ASP A 215 -5.48 -22.07 11.77
N ASP A 216 -6.73 -22.45 11.47
CA ASP A 216 -7.55 -21.83 10.42
C ASP A 216 -8.24 -20.54 10.83
N ILE A 217 -8.24 -20.20 12.11
CA ILE A 217 -8.85 -18.97 12.65
C ILE A 217 -7.97 -17.77 12.36
N PHE A 218 -8.59 -16.69 11.85
CA PHE A 218 -7.91 -15.41 11.66
C PHE A 218 -7.73 -14.69 12.98
N ILE A 219 -6.52 -14.15 13.21
CA ILE A 219 -6.13 -13.55 14.49
C ILE A 219 -7.03 -12.37 14.87
N ILE A 220 -7.39 -11.51 13.91
CA ILE A 220 -8.11 -10.27 14.20
C ILE A 220 -9.61 -10.49 14.33
N SER A 221 -10.21 -11.32 13.46
CA SER A 221 -11.65 -11.59 13.54
C SER A 221 -12.00 -12.61 14.64
N GLY A 222 -11.06 -13.49 14.99
CA GLY A 222 -11.35 -14.65 15.85
C GLY A 222 -12.26 -15.69 15.18
N LEU A 223 -12.41 -15.65 13.86
CA LEU A 223 -13.35 -16.43 13.06
C LEU A 223 -12.63 -17.04 11.84
N PRO A 224 -13.23 -18.02 11.13
CA PRO A 224 -12.65 -18.61 9.93
C PRO A 224 -12.74 -17.71 8.68
N HIS A 225 -13.05 -16.43 8.83
CA HIS A 225 -13.04 -15.42 7.77
C HIS A 225 -12.25 -14.17 8.19
N PRO A 226 -11.61 -13.46 7.23
CA PRO A 226 -10.74 -12.34 7.54
C PRO A 226 -11.51 -11.11 8.00
N THR A 227 -10.82 -10.24 8.73
CA THR A 227 -11.33 -8.90 9.07
C THR A 227 -11.23 -7.97 7.87
N GLU A 228 -12.25 -7.12 7.68
CA GLU A 228 -12.24 -6.03 6.72
C GLU A 228 -11.14 -4.99 7.07
N PRO A 229 -10.20 -4.68 6.16
CA PRO A 229 -9.16 -3.69 6.42
C PRO A 229 -9.69 -2.30 6.84
N GLN A 230 -10.89 -1.94 6.38
CA GLN A 230 -11.50 -0.68 6.78
C GLN A 230 -11.90 -0.67 8.26
N THR A 231 -12.34 -1.80 8.80
CA THR A 231 -12.64 -1.96 10.23
C THR A 231 -11.38 -1.71 11.07
N MET A 232 -10.23 -2.28 10.67
CA MET A 232 -8.94 -2.00 11.34
C MET A 232 -8.53 -0.53 11.27
N ARG A 233 -8.76 0.15 10.13
CA ARG A 233 -8.48 1.60 10.03
C ARG A 233 -9.36 2.42 10.96
N ASN A 234 -10.64 2.06 11.04
CA ASN A 234 -11.60 2.74 11.93
C ASN A 234 -11.21 2.53 13.40
N HIS A 235 -10.85 1.31 13.78
CA HIS A 235 -10.38 0.99 15.13
C HIS A 235 -9.10 1.79 15.48
N PHE A 236 -8.10 1.80 14.60
CA PHE A 236 -6.90 2.60 14.78
C PHE A 236 -7.21 4.09 14.98
N LYS A 237 -8.14 4.63 14.18
CA LYS A 237 -8.60 6.02 14.35
C LYS A 237 -9.17 6.28 15.75
N GLN A 238 -9.97 5.36 16.27
CA GLN A 238 -10.52 5.47 17.64
C GLN A 238 -9.41 5.46 18.70
N VAL A 239 -8.44 4.55 18.59
CA VAL A 239 -7.30 4.49 19.51
C VAL A 239 -6.48 5.79 19.47
N VAL A 240 -6.20 6.32 18.30
CA VAL A 240 -5.48 7.59 18.12
C VAL A 240 -6.23 8.74 18.78
N LEU A 241 -7.55 8.81 18.61
CA LEU A 241 -8.40 9.83 19.25
C LEU A 241 -8.43 9.69 20.77
N SER A 242 -8.58 8.47 21.29
CA SER A 242 -8.60 8.21 22.74
C SER A 242 -7.29 8.62 23.43
N LEU A 243 -6.17 8.54 22.69
CA LEU A 243 -4.87 8.96 23.17
C LEU A 243 -4.58 10.46 22.96
N GLY A 244 -5.50 11.22 22.33
CA GLY A 244 -5.28 12.61 21.98
C GLY A 244 -4.10 12.82 21.02
N LEU A 245 -3.78 11.82 20.19
CA LEU A 245 -2.70 11.90 19.20
C LEU A 245 -3.20 12.59 17.92
N SER A 246 -2.30 13.25 17.20
CA SER A 246 -2.63 13.78 15.89
C SER A 246 -3.07 12.67 14.94
N MET A 247 -4.14 12.88 14.15
CA MET A 247 -4.69 11.88 13.25
C MET A 247 -3.63 11.43 12.24
N ARG A 248 -3.41 10.12 12.18
CA ARG A 248 -2.43 9.48 11.31
C ARG A 248 -3.11 8.40 10.46
N ARG A 249 -2.54 8.11 9.32
CA ARG A 249 -2.98 6.96 8.52
C ARG A 249 -2.44 5.67 9.14
N PHE A 250 -3.21 4.59 9.08
CA PHE A 250 -2.81 3.27 9.60
C PHE A 250 -1.40 2.84 9.13
N HIS A 251 -1.05 3.14 7.89
CA HIS A 251 0.29 2.83 7.34
C HIS A 251 1.44 3.54 8.10
N GLY A 252 1.13 4.58 8.88
CA GLY A 252 2.07 5.24 9.79
C GLY A 252 2.68 4.29 10.84
N LEU A 253 1.96 3.24 11.28
CA LEU A 253 2.52 2.22 12.19
C LEU A 253 3.72 1.50 11.57
N ARG A 254 3.59 1.10 10.30
CA ARG A 254 4.70 0.49 9.56
C ARG A 254 5.85 1.48 9.33
N HIS A 255 5.55 2.76 9.09
CA HIS A 255 6.59 3.79 9.00
C HIS A 255 7.29 3.99 10.34
N THR A 256 6.55 3.97 11.45
CA THR A 256 7.12 4.04 12.80
C THR A 256 8.09 2.88 13.04
N PHE A 257 7.64 1.64 12.82
CA PHE A 257 8.51 0.45 12.92
C PHE A 257 9.79 0.59 12.09
N ALA A 258 9.66 0.96 10.82
CA ALA A 258 10.81 1.10 9.93
C ALA A 258 11.76 2.21 10.37
N THR A 259 11.24 3.34 10.85
CA THR A 259 12.04 4.43 11.40
C THR A 259 12.81 3.99 12.64
N ARG A 260 12.17 3.25 13.57
CA ARG A 260 12.88 2.68 14.75
C ARG A 260 13.98 1.72 14.35
N CYS A 261 13.75 0.85 13.37
CA CYS A 261 14.79 -0.04 12.85
C CYS A 261 16.00 0.74 12.31
N VAL A 262 15.76 1.81 11.55
CA VAL A 262 16.82 2.67 11.00
C VAL A 262 17.57 3.40 12.13
N GLU A 263 16.85 3.96 13.09
CA GLU A 263 17.45 4.61 14.28
C GLU A 263 18.32 3.65 15.10
N SER A 264 17.88 2.37 15.18
CA SER A 264 18.63 1.27 15.81
C SER A 264 19.74 0.67 14.93
N LYS A 265 20.09 1.33 13.80
CA LYS A 265 21.16 0.91 12.87
C LYS A 265 20.93 -0.45 12.20
N CYS A 266 19.69 -0.91 12.06
CA CYS A 266 19.37 -2.07 11.24
C CYS A 266 19.83 -1.82 9.80
N ASP A 267 20.49 -2.82 9.18
CA ASP A 267 20.88 -2.68 7.79
C ASP A 267 19.66 -2.59 6.87
N TYR A 268 19.77 -1.79 5.83
CA TYR A 268 18.63 -1.44 4.97
C TYR A 268 18.12 -2.62 4.14
N LYS A 269 18.96 -3.60 3.84
CA LYS A 269 18.55 -4.79 3.09
C LYS A 269 17.74 -5.72 3.98
N THR A 270 18.18 -5.96 5.20
CA THR A 270 17.45 -6.72 6.23
C THR A 270 16.08 -6.06 6.49
N LEU A 271 16.04 -4.75 6.73
CA LEU A 271 14.79 -4.02 6.90
C LEU A 271 13.88 -4.14 5.68
N SER A 272 14.43 -4.00 4.48
CA SER A 272 13.67 -4.16 3.22
C SER A 272 13.06 -5.56 3.09
N THR A 273 13.78 -6.60 3.52
CA THR A 273 13.31 -7.99 3.53
C THR A 273 12.18 -8.19 4.55
N ILE A 274 12.35 -7.72 5.79
CA ILE A 274 11.31 -7.77 6.84
C ILE A 274 10.03 -7.07 6.35
N LEU A 275 10.18 -5.90 5.76
CA LEU A 275 9.04 -5.14 5.22
C LEU A 275 8.46 -5.77 3.94
N GLY A 276 9.18 -6.61 3.21
CA GLY A 276 8.76 -7.17 1.92
C GLY A 276 8.64 -6.07 0.85
N HIS A 277 9.66 -5.22 0.73
CA HIS A 277 9.79 -4.29 -0.38
C HIS A 277 10.41 -5.02 -1.58
N SER A 278 9.84 -4.86 -2.76
CA SER A 278 10.38 -5.45 -4.00
C SER A 278 11.72 -4.80 -4.42
N ASN A 279 11.99 -3.60 -3.93
CA ASN A 279 13.22 -2.85 -4.19
C ASN A 279 13.69 -2.14 -2.92
N VAL A 280 14.96 -2.35 -2.55
CA VAL A 280 15.63 -1.70 -1.41
C VAL A 280 15.59 -0.17 -1.52
N SER A 281 15.60 0.37 -2.73
CA SER A 281 15.45 1.81 -2.97
C SER A 281 14.17 2.40 -2.34
N THR A 282 13.13 1.59 -2.18
CA THR A 282 11.91 2.03 -1.47
C THR A 282 12.20 2.30 0.00
N THR A 283 12.95 1.43 0.66
CA THR A 283 13.37 1.60 2.06
C THR A 283 14.29 2.81 2.19
N LEU A 284 15.30 2.94 1.33
CA LEU A 284 16.24 4.05 1.34
C LEU A 284 15.52 5.39 1.16
N ASN A 285 14.67 5.53 0.14
CA ASN A 285 13.97 6.77 -0.18
C ASN A 285 12.92 7.19 0.86
N LEU A 286 12.38 6.24 1.63
CA LEU A 286 11.35 6.52 2.62
C LEU A 286 11.90 6.79 4.02
N TYR A 287 12.99 6.12 4.40
CA TYR A 287 13.43 6.09 5.79
C TYR A 287 14.86 6.61 6.00
N VAL A 288 15.66 6.75 4.94
CA VAL A 288 17.06 7.17 5.06
C VAL A 288 17.21 8.64 4.70
N HIS A 289 17.09 9.48 5.71
CA HIS A 289 17.37 10.92 5.60
C HIS A 289 18.47 11.30 6.62
N PRO A 290 19.76 11.00 6.33
CA PRO A 290 20.84 11.21 7.28
C PRO A 290 20.94 12.68 7.67
N GLY A 291 20.81 12.97 8.97
CA GLY A 291 21.07 14.28 9.54
C GLY A 291 22.55 14.64 9.49
N MET A 292 22.89 15.92 9.72
CA MET A 292 24.29 16.40 9.70
C MET A 292 25.19 15.67 10.71
N GLU A 293 24.65 15.34 11.87
CA GLU A 293 25.34 14.56 12.91
C GLU A 293 25.78 13.16 12.41
N GLN A 294 24.85 12.46 11.77
CA GLN A 294 25.12 11.14 11.18
C GLN A 294 26.16 11.22 10.05
N LYS A 295 26.06 12.26 9.20
CA LYS A 295 27.05 12.49 8.13
C LYS A 295 28.43 12.75 8.70
N ARG A 296 28.52 13.61 9.74
CA ARG A 296 29.78 13.92 10.43
C ARG A 296 30.40 12.67 11.03
N ARG A 297 29.62 11.88 11.79
CA ARG A 297 30.09 10.62 12.38
C ARG A 297 30.62 9.64 11.34
N CYS A 298 29.91 9.45 10.20
CA CYS A 298 30.40 8.58 9.12
C CYS A 298 31.76 9.04 8.57
N VAL A 299 31.95 10.36 8.39
CA VAL A 299 33.23 10.90 7.91
C VAL A 299 34.33 10.71 8.97
N GLU A 300 34.04 10.93 10.25
CA GLU A 300 34.99 10.75 11.35
C GLU A 300 35.39 9.28 11.51
N GLU A 301 34.42 8.34 11.43
CA GLU A 301 34.69 6.89 11.47
C GLU A 301 35.56 6.45 10.29
N MET A 302 35.29 6.95 9.09
CA MET A 302 36.15 6.71 7.91
C MET A 302 37.56 7.20 8.13
N MET A 303 37.75 8.41 8.64
CA MET A 303 39.08 8.96 8.91
C MET A 303 39.84 8.14 9.94
N ARG A 304 39.17 7.67 11.02
CA ARG A 304 39.78 6.80 12.02
C ARG A 304 40.23 5.43 11.48
N SER A 305 39.65 4.99 10.37
CA SER A 305 40.07 3.73 9.73
C SER A 305 41.29 3.87 8.82
N ILE A 306 41.75 5.12 8.55
CA ILE A 306 42.85 5.43 7.66
C ILE A 306 44.06 5.91 8.45
N VAL A 307 43.85 6.49 9.62
CA VAL A 307 44.87 6.93 10.57
C VAL A 307 45.07 5.91 11.67
#